data_569a814b1303d57ba0ae66372d94a78b
#
_entry.id   569a814b1303d57ba0ae66372d94a78b
#
_cell.length_a   1.000
_cell.length_b   1.000
_cell.length_c   1.000
_cell.angle_alpha   90.00
_cell.angle_beta   90.00
_cell.angle_gamma   90.00
#
_symmetry.space_group_name_H-M   'P 1'
#
loop_
_entity.id
_entity.type
_entity.pdbx_description
1 polymer ?
#
loop_
_entity_poly.entity_id
_entity_poly.type
_entity_poly.pdbx_seq_one_letter_code
_entity_poly.pdbx_strand_id
1 'polypeptide(L)'
;TFANPIFFWLFLTIPVFIYWSYFYKKNQYASLIITTSQLLKKNESTFKIRLLLFLPVLKILAIIFLIIALARPQNSKVNETIQNEGLDIILSLDISGSMLAQDFKPNRIEAAKKVASDFILNRPTDRIGLVIFSGESFTQCPLTTDQNVLLEQVKNIRSGLLEDGTAIGMGLATAVERLRNSKAKTKIIILMTDGVNNSGLIDPITALEIAKAYKIRVYTIGVGSMGTAPYPVQ
;
A
#
# COMPACT_ATOMS: atom_id res chain seq x y z
N THR A 1 11.48 -14.11 -6.53
CA THR A 1 10.54 -15.20 -6.80
C THR A 1 10.39 -15.39 -8.30
N PHE A 2 10.06 -16.61 -8.75
CA PHE A 2 9.77 -16.89 -10.15
C PHE A 2 8.25 -16.88 -10.33
N ALA A 3 7.76 -16.21 -11.37
CA ALA A 3 6.31 -16.13 -11.63
C ALA A 3 5.74 -17.49 -12.04
N ASN A 4 6.52 -18.27 -12.82
CA ASN A 4 6.07 -19.53 -13.36
C ASN A 4 7.11 -20.66 -13.12
N PRO A 5 7.20 -21.22 -11.90
CA PRO A 5 8.21 -22.24 -11.59
C PRO A 5 8.02 -23.55 -12.35
N ILE A 6 6.85 -23.78 -12.94
CA ILE A 6 6.53 -24.99 -13.70
C ILE A 6 7.45 -25.16 -14.93
N PHE A 7 8.00 -24.04 -15.48
CA PHE A 7 8.92 -24.12 -16.60
C PHE A 7 10.29 -24.75 -16.26
N PHE A 8 10.62 -24.90 -14.98
CA PHE A 8 11.83 -25.65 -14.60
C PHE A 8 11.77 -27.14 -14.96
N TRP A 9 10.57 -27.70 -15.16
CA TRP A 9 10.44 -29.06 -15.68
C TRP A 9 11.04 -29.23 -17.09
N LEU A 10 11.16 -28.12 -17.84
CA LEU A 10 11.84 -28.14 -19.14
C LEU A 10 13.35 -28.47 -19.03
N PHE A 11 13.98 -28.33 -17.86
CA PHE A 11 15.35 -28.82 -17.67
C PHE A 11 15.50 -30.31 -17.89
N LEU A 12 14.41 -31.08 -17.72
CA LEU A 12 14.40 -32.52 -17.99
C LEU A 12 14.57 -32.83 -19.48
N THR A 13 14.29 -31.89 -20.37
CA THR A 13 14.48 -32.07 -21.82
C THR A 13 15.95 -31.94 -22.24
N ILE A 14 16.81 -31.30 -21.43
CA ILE A 14 18.22 -31.09 -21.76
C ILE A 14 18.98 -32.41 -21.95
N PRO A 15 18.93 -33.40 -21.01
CA PRO A 15 19.62 -34.68 -21.21
C PRO A 15 19.11 -35.44 -22.42
N VAL A 16 17.79 -35.37 -22.70
CA VAL A 16 17.22 -35.98 -23.90
C VAL A 16 17.76 -35.33 -25.18
N PHE A 17 17.90 -34.00 -25.19
CA PHE A 17 18.47 -33.26 -26.32
C PHE A 17 19.97 -33.57 -26.53
N ILE A 18 20.74 -33.72 -25.43
CA ILE A 18 22.15 -34.11 -25.49
C ILE A 18 22.28 -35.51 -26.08
N TYR A 19 21.47 -36.49 -25.57
CA TYR A 19 21.46 -37.86 -26.06
C TYR A 19 21.13 -37.91 -27.55
N TRP A 20 20.06 -37.23 -27.96
CA TRP A 20 19.64 -37.19 -29.36
C TRP A 20 20.68 -36.52 -30.27
N SER A 21 21.29 -35.41 -29.86
CA SER A 21 22.37 -34.72 -30.57
C SER A 21 23.60 -35.59 -30.75
N TYR A 22 23.94 -36.42 -29.74
CA TYR A 22 25.06 -37.33 -29.80
C TYR A 22 24.81 -38.49 -30.79
N PHE A 23 23.61 -39.11 -30.74
CA PHE A 23 23.23 -40.19 -31.62
C PHE A 23 23.07 -39.73 -33.08
N TYR A 24 22.50 -38.57 -33.30
CA TYR A 24 22.28 -38.01 -34.66
C TYR A 24 23.58 -37.67 -35.33
N LYS A 25 24.56 -37.10 -34.62
CA LYS A 25 25.90 -36.84 -35.15
C LYS A 25 26.66 -38.09 -35.51
N LYS A 26 26.49 -39.21 -34.78
CA LYS A 26 27.18 -40.46 -35.05
C LYS A 26 26.77 -41.07 -36.40
N ASN A 27 25.55 -40.82 -36.86
CA ASN A 27 25.04 -41.40 -38.11
C ASN A 27 25.23 -40.49 -39.33
N GLN A 28 25.73 -39.27 -39.20
CA GLN A 28 25.89 -38.33 -40.30
C GLN A 28 27.33 -38.14 -40.78
N TYR A 29 28.31 -38.84 -40.25
CA TYR A 29 29.66 -38.78 -40.80
C TYR A 29 29.73 -39.59 -42.08
N ALA A 30 29.73 -38.89 -43.25
CA ALA A 30 30.14 -39.52 -44.51
C ALA A 30 31.59 -39.98 -44.40
N SER A 31 31.85 -41.28 -44.43
CA SER A 31 33.19 -41.85 -44.45
C SER A 31 33.74 -41.74 -45.86
N LEU A 32 34.63 -40.82 -46.09
CA LEU A 32 35.45 -40.80 -47.28
C LEU A 32 36.61 -41.75 -47.11
N ILE A 33 36.62 -42.83 -47.86
CA ILE A 33 37.75 -43.78 -47.87
C ILE A 33 38.87 -43.18 -48.72
N ILE A 34 39.88 -42.59 -48.02
CA ILE A 34 41.05 -42.00 -48.65
C ILE A 34 42.21 -42.99 -48.53
N THR A 35 42.74 -43.46 -49.65
CA THR A 35 43.79 -44.49 -49.73
C THR A 35 45.15 -44.00 -49.24
N THR A 36 45.38 -42.72 -49.09
CA THR A 36 46.69 -42.16 -48.69
C THR A 36 46.56 -41.28 -47.44
N SER A 37 46.74 -41.85 -46.28
CA SER A 37 46.65 -41.13 -44.99
C SER A 37 47.89 -40.34 -44.62
N GLN A 38 48.99 -40.47 -45.35
CA GLN A 38 50.28 -39.80 -44.98
C GLN A 38 50.28 -38.28 -45.21
N LEU A 39 49.46 -37.75 -46.12
CA LEU A 39 49.38 -36.31 -46.38
C LEU A 39 48.49 -35.52 -45.41
N LEU A 40 47.69 -36.22 -44.58
CA LEU A 40 46.74 -35.59 -43.65
C LEU A 40 47.30 -35.45 -42.21
N LYS A 41 48.52 -35.92 -41.95
CA LYS A 41 49.12 -35.95 -40.59
C LYS A 41 49.55 -34.59 -40.03
N LYS A 42 49.44 -33.50 -40.78
CA LYS A 42 49.83 -32.17 -40.31
C LYS A 42 48.68 -31.15 -40.44
N ASN A 43 47.58 -31.47 -39.79
CA ASN A 43 46.55 -30.44 -39.62
C ASN A 43 46.59 -29.97 -38.17
N GLU A 44 47.34 -28.87 -37.92
CA GLU A 44 47.28 -28.16 -36.64
C GLU A 44 45.85 -27.75 -36.42
N SER A 45 45.35 -28.03 -35.22
CA SER A 45 43.97 -27.68 -34.84
C SER A 45 43.78 -26.16 -34.92
N THR A 46 43.33 -25.71 -36.10
CA THR A 46 43.03 -24.29 -36.34
C THR A 46 42.00 -23.80 -35.32
N PHE A 47 42.16 -22.57 -34.87
CA PHE A 47 41.23 -21.92 -33.93
C PHE A 47 39.75 -22.14 -34.32
N LYS A 48 39.43 -22.19 -35.59
CA LYS A 48 38.10 -22.52 -36.13
C LYS A 48 37.61 -23.91 -35.73
N ILE A 49 38.48 -24.92 -35.68
CA ILE A 49 38.08 -26.30 -35.30
C ILE A 49 37.79 -26.35 -33.77
N ARG A 50 38.54 -25.62 -32.95
CA ARG A 50 38.25 -25.49 -31.52
C ARG A 50 36.92 -24.76 -31.28
N LEU A 51 36.64 -23.71 -32.07
CA LEU A 51 35.39 -22.97 -31.98
C LEU A 51 34.16 -23.84 -32.34
N LEU A 52 34.31 -24.76 -33.31
CA LEU A 52 33.27 -25.72 -33.68
C LEU A 52 32.92 -26.67 -32.52
N LEU A 53 33.89 -27.02 -31.65
CA LEU A 53 33.66 -27.82 -30.44
C LEU A 53 32.82 -27.07 -29.38
N PHE A 54 32.85 -25.74 -29.38
CA PHE A 54 32.04 -24.93 -28.46
C PHE A 54 30.59 -24.75 -28.91
N LEU A 55 30.27 -24.99 -30.17
CA LEU A 55 28.90 -24.83 -30.69
C LEU A 55 27.82 -25.62 -29.91
N PRO A 56 28.03 -26.89 -29.56
CA PRO A 56 27.03 -27.65 -28.79
C PRO A 56 26.86 -27.09 -27.37
N VAL A 57 27.95 -26.62 -26.76
CA VAL A 57 27.89 -25.98 -25.42
C VAL A 57 27.07 -24.67 -25.49
N LEU A 58 27.28 -23.86 -26.54
CA LEU A 58 26.52 -22.63 -26.75
C LEU A 58 25.03 -22.88 -26.94
N LYS A 59 24.66 -23.96 -27.66
CA LYS A 59 23.26 -24.37 -27.84
C LYS A 59 22.59 -24.75 -26.51
N ILE A 60 23.31 -25.51 -25.66
CA ILE A 60 22.80 -25.89 -24.34
C ILE A 60 22.62 -24.65 -23.47
N LEU A 61 23.60 -23.75 -23.47
CA LEU A 61 23.54 -22.48 -22.73
C LEU A 61 22.34 -21.62 -23.15
N ALA A 62 22.08 -21.54 -24.47
CA ALA A 62 20.95 -20.82 -25.00
C ALA A 62 19.62 -21.41 -24.51
N ILE A 63 19.49 -22.75 -24.46
CA ILE A 63 18.29 -23.43 -23.94
C ILE A 63 18.11 -23.11 -22.44
N ILE A 64 19.20 -23.15 -21.65
CA ILE A 64 19.16 -22.81 -20.22
C ILE A 64 18.66 -21.37 -20.00
N PHE A 65 19.23 -20.40 -20.72
CA PHE A 65 18.78 -19.01 -20.62
C PHE A 65 17.33 -18.82 -21.08
N LEU A 66 16.88 -19.56 -22.09
CA LEU A 66 15.51 -19.52 -22.54
C LEU A 66 14.54 -20.04 -21.45
N ILE A 67 14.88 -21.14 -20.78
CA ILE A 67 14.10 -21.69 -19.68
C ILE A 67 14.02 -20.69 -18.53
N ILE A 68 15.15 -20.05 -18.16
CA ILE A 68 15.18 -19.04 -17.09
C ILE A 68 14.33 -17.83 -17.48
N ALA A 69 14.38 -17.39 -18.74
CA ALA A 69 13.57 -16.29 -19.25
C ALA A 69 12.05 -16.62 -19.20
N LEU A 70 11.68 -17.85 -19.55
CA LEU A 70 10.28 -18.33 -19.45
C LEU A 70 9.80 -18.43 -18.01
N ALA A 71 10.68 -18.77 -17.06
CA ALA A 71 10.37 -18.80 -15.63
C ALA A 71 10.11 -17.39 -15.08
N ARG A 72 10.42 -16.31 -15.83
CA ARG A 72 10.18 -14.90 -15.53
C ARG A 72 10.64 -14.55 -14.11
N PRO A 73 11.95 -14.40 -13.86
CA PRO A 73 12.44 -13.94 -12.58
C PRO A 73 11.85 -12.57 -12.26
N GLN A 74 11.09 -12.48 -11.17
CA GLN A 74 10.51 -11.23 -10.70
C GLN A 74 11.24 -10.81 -9.43
N ASN A 75 11.73 -9.57 -9.40
CA ASN A 75 12.02 -8.90 -8.16
C ASN A 75 10.69 -8.56 -7.49
N SER A 76 10.09 -9.53 -6.79
CA SER A 76 9.10 -9.17 -5.81
C SER A 76 9.87 -8.39 -4.73
N LYS A 77 9.78 -7.07 -4.76
CA LYS A 77 9.73 -6.34 -3.51
C LYS A 77 8.47 -6.88 -2.83
N VAL A 78 8.62 -7.90 -2.02
CA VAL A 78 7.67 -8.18 -0.98
C VAL A 78 7.69 -6.87 -0.20
N ASN A 79 6.70 -6.02 -0.44
CA ASN A 79 6.26 -5.15 0.62
C ASN A 79 5.83 -6.17 1.68
N GLU A 80 6.76 -6.59 2.53
CA GLU A 80 6.39 -7.03 3.84
C GLU A 80 5.52 -5.89 4.35
N THR A 81 4.22 -6.07 4.24
CA THR A 81 3.32 -5.44 5.19
C THR A 81 3.85 -5.99 6.51
N ILE A 82 4.82 -5.26 7.06
CA ILE A 82 5.14 -5.35 8.46
C ILE A 82 3.75 -5.20 9.07
N GLN A 83 3.19 -6.31 9.56
CA GLN A 83 2.06 -6.26 10.46
C GLN A 83 2.62 -5.66 11.75
N ASN A 84 3.04 -4.39 11.65
CA ASN A 84 3.13 -3.55 12.81
C ASN A 84 1.73 -3.61 13.38
N GLU A 85 1.61 -3.98 14.62
CA GLU A 85 0.38 -3.93 15.40
C GLU A 85 -0.05 -2.46 15.56
N GLY A 86 -0.07 -1.71 14.44
CA GLY A 86 -0.48 -0.32 14.35
C GLY A 86 -1.93 -0.21 14.76
N LEU A 87 -2.23 0.90 15.39
CA LEU A 87 -3.61 1.26 15.73
C LEU A 87 -4.34 1.73 14.47
N ASP A 88 -5.64 1.47 14.40
CA ASP A 88 -6.51 2.13 13.45
C ASP A 88 -7.24 3.28 14.16
N ILE A 89 -6.99 4.48 13.70
CA ILE A 89 -7.47 5.70 14.35
C ILE A 89 -8.27 6.53 13.34
N ILE A 90 -9.47 6.96 13.73
CA ILE A 90 -10.19 7.98 12.96
C ILE A 90 -10.20 9.29 13.78
N LEU A 91 -9.72 10.36 13.15
CA LEU A 91 -9.91 11.71 13.64
C LEU A 91 -11.25 12.22 13.11
N SER A 92 -12.19 12.54 14.00
CA SER A 92 -13.50 13.12 13.66
C SER A 92 -13.49 14.58 14.08
N LEU A 93 -13.43 15.50 13.10
CA LEU A 93 -13.22 16.92 13.30
C LEU A 93 -14.49 17.70 13.05
N ASP A 94 -14.91 18.49 14.00
CA ASP A 94 -15.98 19.45 13.89
C ASP A 94 -15.56 20.66 13.02
N ILE A 95 -16.37 20.98 12.02
CA ILE A 95 -16.15 22.14 11.13
C ILE A 95 -17.36 23.09 11.12
N SER A 96 -18.23 22.96 12.12
CA SER A 96 -19.40 23.83 12.29
C SER A 96 -19.02 25.30 12.44
N GLY A 97 -20.01 26.17 12.26
CA GLY A 97 -19.81 27.62 12.36
C GLY A 97 -19.19 28.05 13.69
N SER A 98 -19.54 27.41 14.83
CA SER A 98 -18.98 27.72 16.16
C SER A 98 -17.44 27.60 16.23
N MET A 99 -16.86 26.71 15.41
CA MET A 99 -15.41 26.53 15.31
C MET A 99 -14.66 27.71 14.66
N LEU A 100 -15.38 28.72 14.14
CA LEU A 100 -14.79 29.98 13.68
C LEU A 100 -14.48 30.95 14.82
N ALA A 101 -14.90 30.64 16.06
CA ALA A 101 -14.60 31.48 17.22
C ALA A 101 -13.09 31.68 17.41
N GLN A 102 -12.71 32.87 17.85
CA GLN A 102 -11.32 33.35 17.90
C GLN A 102 -10.72 33.36 19.31
N ASP A 103 -11.21 32.51 20.19
CA ASP A 103 -10.58 32.24 21.50
C ASP A 103 -9.21 31.55 21.35
N PHE A 104 -9.02 30.84 20.24
CA PHE A 104 -7.71 30.39 19.78
C PHE A 104 -7.30 31.17 18.51
N LYS A 105 -6.02 31.47 18.39
CA LYS A 105 -5.53 32.21 17.19
C LYS A 105 -5.10 31.25 16.09
N PRO A 106 -5.59 31.43 14.84
CA PRO A 106 -6.53 32.46 14.40
C PRO A 106 -7.99 32.11 14.75
N ASN A 107 -8.37 30.84 14.86
CA ASN A 107 -9.68 30.33 15.27
C ASN A 107 -9.56 28.87 15.75
N ARG A 108 -10.68 28.30 16.26
CA ARG A 108 -10.71 26.92 16.79
C ARG A 108 -10.40 25.87 15.72
N ILE A 109 -10.88 26.04 14.48
CA ILE A 109 -10.59 25.08 13.39
C ILE A 109 -9.08 24.99 13.16
N GLU A 110 -8.39 26.11 13.03
CA GLU A 110 -6.96 26.09 12.76
C GLU A 110 -6.17 25.52 13.95
N ALA A 111 -6.61 25.78 15.18
CA ALA A 111 -6.03 25.14 16.37
C ALA A 111 -6.23 23.61 16.34
N ALA A 112 -7.43 23.13 16.03
CA ALA A 112 -7.73 21.70 15.90
C ALA A 112 -6.94 21.04 14.77
N LYS A 113 -6.82 21.69 13.60
CA LYS A 113 -5.98 21.23 12.48
C LYS A 113 -4.52 21.09 12.87
N LYS A 114 -3.99 22.02 13.64
CA LYS A 114 -2.61 21.97 14.15
C LYS A 114 -2.42 20.77 15.07
N VAL A 115 -3.30 20.59 16.05
CA VAL A 115 -3.25 19.46 16.98
C VAL A 115 -3.38 18.11 16.22
N ALA A 116 -4.28 18.04 15.24
CA ALA A 116 -4.45 16.86 14.40
C ALA A 116 -3.18 16.58 13.58
N SER A 117 -2.55 17.61 13.00
CA SER A 117 -1.31 17.47 12.23
C SER A 117 -0.15 17.01 13.10
N ASP A 118 0.02 17.61 14.28
CA ASP A 118 1.06 17.20 15.24
C ASP A 118 0.83 15.74 15.72
N PHE A 119 -0.42 15.36 15.92
CA PHE A 119 -0.78 13.97 16.29
C PHE A 119 -0.41 12.98 15.17
N ILE A 120 -0.70 13.32 13.90
CA ILE A 120 -0.40 12.48 12.74
C ILE A 120 1.11 12.28 12.62
N LEU A 121 1.89 13.36 12.69
CA LEU A 121 3.35 13.31 12.55
C LEU A 121 4.03 12.42 13.61
N ASN A 122 3.47 12.35 14.81
CA ASN A 122 4.00 11.53 15.90
C ASN A 122 3.58 10.05 15.84
N ARG A 123 2.87 9.62 14.76
CA ARG A 123 2.30 8.27 14.61
C ARG A 123 2.63 7.63 13.25
N PRO A 124 3.92 7.35 12.96
CA PRO A 124 4.34 6.89 11.63
C PRO A 124 3.88 5.45 11.28
N THR A 125 3.51 4.65 12.27
CA THR A 125 3.16 3.25 12.09
C THR A 125 1.65 2.97 12.13
N ASP A 126 0.86 3.94 12.62
CA ASP A 126 -0.58 3.79 12.75
C ASP A 126 -1.29 4.12 11.44
N ARG A 127 -2.43 3.49 11.19
CA ARG A 127 -3.32 3.90 10.11
C ARG A 127 -4.29 4.94 10.65
N ILE A 128 -4.29 6.09 10.03
CA ILE A 128 -5.14 7.20 10.46
C ILE A 128 -6.08 7.57 9.30
N GLY A 129 -7.33 7.82 9.62
CA GLY A 129 -8.32 8.37 8.70
C GLY A 129 -8.93 9.65 9.26
N LEU A 130 -9.59 10.41 8.40
CA LEU A 130 -10.15 11.72 8.72
C LEU A 130 -11.62 11.79 8.31
N VAL A 131 -12.46 12.07 9.28
CA VAL A 131 -13.87 12.39 9.12
C VAL A 131 -14.09 13.83 9.52
N ILE A 132 -14.86 14.57 8.77
CA ILE A 132 -15.30 15.92 9.13
C ILE A 132 -16.82 15.89 9.32
N PHE A 133 -17.32 16.73 10.21
CA PHE A 133 -18.77 16.86 10.43
C PHE A 133 -19.16 18.30 10.79
N SER A 134 -20.38 18.63 10.44
CA SER A 134 -21.12 19.85 10.79
C SER A 134 -22.59 19.46 10.94
N GLY A 135 -23.53 19.98 10.17
CA GLY A 135 -24.92 19.44 10.10
C GLY A 135 -25.03 18.03 9.53
N GLU A 136 -24.03 17.63 8.75
CA GLU A 136 -23.85 16.30 8.20
C GLU A 136 -22.40 15.81 8.41
N SER A 137 -22.06 14.61 7.94
CA SER A 137 -20.71 14.05 8.10
C SER A 137 -20.16 13.50 6.79
N PHE A 138 -18.84 13.66 6.60
CA PHE A 138 -18.15 13.22 5.40
C PHE A 138 -16.77 12.60 5.73
N THR A 139 -16.39 11.56 4.98
CA THR A 139 -15.07 10.96 5.10
C THR A 139 -14.10 11.72 4.21
N GLN A 140 -13.30 12.58 4.78
CA GLN A 140 -12.29 13.39 4.09
C GLN A 140 -11.10 12.55 3.62
N CYS A 141 -10.68 11.58 4.45
CA CYS A 141 -9.61 10.65 4.10
C CYS A 141 -9.91 9.27 4.72
N PRO A 142 -9.90 8.18 3.93
CA PRO A 142 -9.99 6.83 4.48
C PRO A 142 -8.74 6.48 5.28
N LEU A 143 -8.78 5.36 6.03
CA LEU A 143 -7.62 4.85 6.78
C LEU A 143 -6.41 4.67 5.87
N THR A 144 -5.33 5.38 6.16
CA THR A 144 -4.07 5.34 5.42
C THR A 144 -2.87 5.40 6.35
N THR A 145 -1.73 4.88 5.90
CA THR A 145 -0.41 5.07 6.53
C THR A 145 0.36 6.22 5.88
N ASP A 146 -0.16 6.79 4.78
CA ASP A 146 0.48 7.91 4.09
C ASP A 146 0.16 9.22 4.81
N GLN A 147 1.12 9.64 5.65
CA GLN A 147 1.01 10.88 6.41
C GLN A 147 0.94 12.13 5.53
N ASN A 148 1.61 12.14 4.38
CA ASN A 148 1.64 13.31 3.50
C ASN A 148 0.25 13.59 2.93
N VAL A 149 -0.41 12.54 2.42
CA VAL A 149 -1.79 12.64 1.94
C VAL A 149 -2.72 13.11 3.06
N LEU A 150 -2.58 12.53 4.26
CA LEU A 150 -3.45 12.88 5.39
C LEU A 150 -3.25 14.33 5.83
N LEU A 151 -2.01 14.82 5.91
CA LEU A 151 -1.70 16.21 6.26
C LEU A 151 -2.23 17.19 5.22
N GLU A 152 -2.16 16.84 3.94
CA GLU A 152 -2.75 17.64 2.87
C GLU A 152 -4.28 17.74 3.03
N GLN A 153 -4.96 16.64 3.35
CA GLN A 153 -6.38 16.64 3.60
C GLN A 153 -6.76 17.47 4.83
N VAL A 154 -6.00 17.38 5.93
CA VAL A 154 -6.20 18.23 7.11
C VAL A 154 -6.05 19.71 6.75
N LYS A 155 -5.04 20.07 5.94
CA LYS A 155 -4.82 21.46 5.50
C LYS A 155 -6.00 22.03 4.70
N ASN A 156 -6.64 21.20 3.89
CA ASN A 156 -7.75 21.59 3.02
C ASN A 156 -9.09 21.75 3.75
N ILE A 157 -9.18 21.40 5.03
CA ILE A 157 -10.40 21.56 5.83
C ILE A 157 -10.69 23.06 6.03
N ARG A 158 -11.98 23.41 5.86
CA ARG A 158 -12.53 24.76 6.10
C ARG A 158 -13.96 24.64 6.62
N SER A 159 -14.43 25.64 7.35
CA SER A 159 -15.85 25.80 7.64
C SER A 159 -16.62 26.07 6.34
N GLY A 160 -17.88 25.63 6.28
CA GLY A 160 -18.75 25.83 5.11
C GLY A 160 -18.55 24.79 4.00
N LEU A 161 -17.78 23.69 4.23
CA LEU A 161 -17.73 22.55 3.31
C LEU A 161 -18.97 21.68 3.40
N LEU A 162 -19.65 21.67 4.54
CA LEU A 162 -20.87 20.93 4.84
C LEU A 162 -21.98 21.89 5.29
N GLU A 163 -23.20 21.41 5.30
CA GLU A 163 -24.33 22.16 5.86
C GLU A 163 -24.07 22.56 7.30
N ASP A 164 -24.52 23.76 7.69
CA ASP A 164 -24.28 24.28 9.04
C ASP A 164 -25.11 23.49 10.09
N GLY A 165 -24.53 23.40 11.28
CA GLY A 165 -25.07 22.63 12.39
C GLY A 165 -23.96 21.83 13.09
N THR A 166 -24.31 21.08 14.13
CA THR A 166 -23.36 20.22 14.87
C THR A 166 -23.97 18.85 15.09
N ALA A 167 -23.71 17.94 14.16
CA ALA A 167 -24.21 16.55 14.16
C ALA A 167 -23.13 15.57 14.68
N ILE A 168 -22.84 15.65 15.97
CA ILE A 168 -21.82 14.82 16.64
C ILE A 168 -22.09 13.33 16.43
N GLY A 169 -23.36 12.91 16.58
CA GLY A 169 -23.77 11.52 16.41
C GLY A 169 -23.50 11.01 14.99
N MET A 170 -23.70 11.84 13.96
CA MET A 170 -23.41 11.50 12.57
C MET A 170 -21.88 11.37 12.34
N GLY A 171 -21.10 12.33 12.85
CA GLY A 171 -19.63 12.29 12.79
C GLY A 171 -19.07 11.03 13.44
N LEU A 172 -19.59 10.65 14.62
CA LEU A 172 -19.21 9.44 15.32
C LEU A 172 -19.66 8.18 14.57
N ALA A 173 -20.89 8.12 14.06
CA ALA A 173 -21.40 6.96 13.32
C ALA A 173 -20.58 6.72 12.03
N THR A 174 -20.26 7.79 11.29
CA THR A 174 -19.39 7.70 10.10
C THR A 174 -18.00 7.19 10.46
N ALA A 175 -17.41 7.66 11.56
CA ALA A 175 -16.12 7.19 12.04
C ALA A 175 -16.17 5.70 12.43
N VAL A 176 -17.23 5.25 13.08
CA VAL A 176 -17.46 3.83 13.41
C VAL A 176 -17.55 2.99 12.15
N GLU A 177 -18.29 3.44 11.14
CA GLU A 177 -18.44 2.71 9.87
C GLU A 177 -17.07 2.54 9.17
N ARG A 178 -16.18 3.52 9.21
CA ARG A 178 -14.81 3.40 8.66
C ARG A 178 -13.94 2.38 9.41
N LEU A 179 -14.20 2.16 10.72
CA LEU A 179 -13.45 1.21 11.56
C LEU A 179 -14.11 -0.18 11.64
N ARG A 180 -15.39 -0.31 11.23
CA ARG A 180 -16.16 -1.54 11.39
C ARG A 180 -15.47 -2.76 10.83
N ASN A 181 -14.95 -2.66 9.62
CA ASN A 181 -14.29 -3.76 8.90
C ASN A 181 -12.76 -3.82 9.13
N SER A 182 -12.24 -2.98 10.02
CA SER A 182 -10.82 -3.01 10.38
C SER A 182 -10.44 -4.30 11.10
N LYS A 183 -9.29 -4.85 10.72
CA LYS A 183 -8.68 -6.04 11.33
C LYS A 183 -7.70 -5.69 12.45
N ALA A 184 -7.49 -4.39 12.76
CA ALA A 184 -6.59 -3.96 13.82
C ALA A 184 -7.10 -4.44 15.18
N LYS A 185 -6.18 -4.83 16.07
CA LYS A 185 -6.50 -5.25 17.45
C LYS A 185 -7.11 -4.10 18.24
N THR A 186 -6.66 -2.87 17.98
CA THR A 186 -7.14 -1.68 18.68
C THR A 186 -7.65 -0.66 17.67
N LYS A 187 -8.88 -0.22 17.90
CA LYS A 187 -9.60 0.76 17.08
C LYS A 187 -9.96 1.96 17.94
N ILE A 188 -9.66 3.16 17.45
CA ILE A 188 -9.81 4.39 18.21
C ILE A 188 -10.49 5.45 17.34
N ILE A 189 -11.41 6.19 17.95
CA ILE A 189 -11.95 7.43 17.40
C ILE A 189 -11.55 8.56 18.33
N ILE A 190 -11.02 9.64 17.75
CA ILE A 190 -10.76 10.90 18.44
C ILE A 190 -11.73 11.93 17.88
N LEU A 191 -12.69 12.33 18.68
CA LEU A 191 -13.70 13.33 18.35
C LEU A 191 -13.25 14.69 18.84
N MET A 192 -13.14 15.67 17.96
CA MET A 192 -12.77 17.06 18.29
C MET A 192 -13.97 17.95 17.98
N THR A 193 -14.55 18.58 18.99
CA THR A 193 -15.71 19.47 18.86
C THR A 193 -15.68 20.55 19.95
N ASP A 194 -16.30 21.69 19.67
CA ASP A 194 -16.49 22.77 20.65
C ASP A 194 -17.93 22.89 21.13
N GLY A 195 -18.84 22.07 20.55
CA GLY A 195 -20.27 22.28 20.66
C GLY A 195 -21.06 21.16 21.32
N VAL A 196 -22.34 21.44 21.38
CA VAL A 196 -23.37 20.49 21.79
C VAL A 196 -24.10 20.03 20.54
N ASN A 197 -24.45 18.75 20.49
CA ASN A 197 -25.22 18.20 19.38
C ASN A 197 -26.57 18.93 19.21
N ASN A 198 -26.76 19.57 18.06
CA ASN A 198 -27.98 20.31 17.72
C ASN A 198 -28.60 19.88 16.39
N SER A 199 -27.95 18.96 15.67
CA SER A 199 -28.35 18.50 14.34
C SER A 199 -28.08 17.00 14.16
N GLY A 200 -28.54 16.46 13.04
CA GLY A 200 -28.29 15.09 12.61
C GLY A 200 -29.35 14.09 13.05
N LEU A 201 -29.46 12.98 12.31
CA LEU A 201 -30.47 11.93 12.52
C LEU A 201 -30.06 10.92 13.61
N ILE A 202 -28.80 10.84 13.95
CA ILE A 202 -28.28 9.89 14.94
C ILE A 202 -27.87 10.63 16.19
N ASP A 203 -28.46 10.22 17.32
CA ASP A 203 -28.08 10.75 18.63
C ASP A 203 -26.66 10.29 19.02
N PRO A 204 -25.82 11.15 19.63
CA PRO A 204 -24.48 10.79 20.06
C PRO A 204 -24.40 9.56 20.97
N ILE A 205 -25.38 9.35 21.85
CA ILE A 205 -25.42 8.20 22.76
C ILE A 205 -25.61 6.92 21.95
N THR A 206 -26.56 6.93 20.98
CA THR A 206 -26.77 5.79 20.08
C THR A 206 -25.53 5.46 19.27
N ALA A 207 -24.85 6.48 18.73
CA ALA A 207 -23.58 6.28 17.99
C ALA A 207 -22.49 5.70 18.91
N LEU A 208 -22.44 6.10 20.18
CA LEU A 208 -21.49 5.55 21.16
C LEU A 208 -21.79 4.08 21.49
N GLU A 209 -23.08 3.71 21.59
CA GLU A 209 -23.47 2.30 21.80
C GLU A 209 -23.03 1.42 20.61
N ILE A 210 -23.17 1.92 19.38
CA ILE A 210 -22.68 1.25 18.19
C ILE A 210 -21.16 1.11 18.25
N ALA A 211 -20.42 2.17 18.60
CA ALA A 211 -18.97 2.12 18.77
C ALA A 211 -18.56 1.04 19.79
N LYS A 212 -19.27 0.96 20.92
CA LYS A 212 -19.05 -0.04 21.97
C LYS A 212 -19.28 -1.46 21.47
N ALA A 213 -20.34 -1.69 20.66
CA ALA A 213 -20.65 -2.99 20.08
C ALA A 213 -19.51 -3.49 19.17
N TYR A 214 -18.84 -2.58 18.44
CA TYR A 214 -17.68 -2.87 17.60
C TYR A 214 -16.33 -2.80 18.34
N LYS A 215 -16.34 -2.66 19.67
CA LYS A 215 -15.13 -2.56 20.52
C LYS A 215 -14.21 -1.41 20.11
N ILE A 216 -14.78 -0.29 19.69
CA ILE A 216 -14.06 0.91 19.30
C ILE A 216 -14.00 1.84 20.51
N ARG A 217 -12.81 2.34 20.84
CA ARG A 217 -12.63 3.32 21.93
C ARG A 217 -12.85 4.72 21.37
N VAL A 218 -13.65 5.51 22.08
CA VAL A 218 -13.91 6.89 21.68
C VAL A 218 -13.29 7.82 22.71
N TYR A 219 -12.49 8.76 22.26
CA TYR A 219 -11.93 9.86 23.04
C TYR A 219 -12.49 11.17 22.51
N THR A 220 -12.88 12.06 23.40
CA THR A 220 -13.39 13.37 23.04
C THR A 220 -12.42 14.45 23.50
N ILE A 221 -12.19 15.42 22.62
CA ILE A 221 -11.36 16.60 22.87
C ILE A 221 -12.24 17.83 22.69
N GLY A 222 -12.51 18.53 23.77
CA GLY A 222 -13.20 19.81 23.70
C GLY A 222 -12.24 20.90 23.16
N VAL A 223 -12.68 21.64 22.15
CA VAL A 223 -11.94 22.72 21.54
C VAL A 223 -12.61 24.03 21.90
N GLY A 224 -12.11 24.73 22.92
CA GLY A 224 -12.68 26.01 23.35
C GLY A 224 -12.14 26.47 24.70
N SER A 225 -12.24 27.75 24.99
CA SER A 225 -11.94 28.32 26.28
C SER A 225 -13.22 28.52 27.10
N MET A 226 -13.10 28.53 28.44
CA MET A 226 -14.22 28.88 29.31
C MET A 226 -14.49 30.39 29.17
N GLY A 227 -15.73 30.76 28.84
CA GLY A 227 -16.17 32.15 28.74
C GLY A 227 -16.75 32.51 27.37
N THR A 228 -16.88 33.80 27.11
CA THR A 228 -17.34 34.32 25.81
C THR A 228 -16.15 34.48 24.87
N ALA A 229 -16.31 33.91 23.65
CA ALA A 229 -15.31 34.03 22.60
C ALA A 229 -15.76 35.06 21.54
N PRO A 230 -14.86 35.89 21.01
CA PRO A 230 -15.19 36.74 19.87
C PRO A 230 -15.48 35.88 18.65
N TYR A 231 -16.57 36.22 17.94
CA TYR A 231 -16.99 35.57 16.72
C TYR A 231 -16.88 36.52 15.54
N PRO A 232 -16.31 36.13 14.41
CA PRO A 232 -16.24 37.02 13.25
C PRO A 232 -17.67 37.22 12.70
N VAL A 233 -18.15 38.44 12.74
CA VAL A 233 -19.40 38.86 12.08
C VAL A 233 -19.07 39.01 10.59
N GLN A 234 -19.77 38.22 9.76
CA GLN A 234 -19.71 38.39 8.29
C GLN A 234 -20.56 39.58 7.84
#